data_ba688f6acfd73b6d6a8fbd0b704d8f4f
#
_entry.id   ba688f6acfd73b6d6a8fbd0b704d8f4f
#
_cell.length_a   1.000
_cell.length_b   1.000
_cell.length_c   1.000
_cell.angle_alpha   90.00
_cell.angle_beta   90.00
_cell.angle_gamma   90.00
#
_symmetry.space_group_name_H-M   'P 1'
#
loop_
_entity.id
_entity.type
_entity.pdbx_description
1 polymer ?
#
loop_
_entity_poly.entity_id
_entity_poly.type
_entity_poly.pdbx_seq_one_letter_code
_entity_poly.pdbx_strand_id
1 'polypeptide(L)'
;MSIFSALFGGRSSKPAEKVSDPVEYKGFVIRAAPYKNDKAHYQTAGMIEREIDGVRKEHRFIRADSYASYEDALTFTLNKARQIIDLQGDRIFE
;
A
#
# COMPACT_ATOMS: atom_id res chain seq x y z
N MET A 1 17.56 16.10 -14.64
CA MET A 1 17.04 15.75 -14.75
C MET A 1 16.50 15.28 -14.79
N SER A 2 16.45 15.41 -14.54
CA SER A 2 15.66 14.98 -14.49
C SER A 2 15.20 14.31 -14.82
N ILE A 3 15.45 14.18 -14.81
CA ILE A 3 14.92 13.51 -15.27
C ILE A 3 14.26 12.80 -14.99
N PHE A 4 14.24 13.05 -14.41
CA PHE A 4 13.39 12.52 -14.17
C PHE A 4 12.51 12.61 -14.13
N SER A 5 12.52 13.32 -14.02
CA SER A 5 11.53 13.37 -14.11
C SER A 5 10.90 13.08 -14.98
N ALA A 6 11.14 13.27 -15.40
CA ALA A 6 10.49 12.95 -16.18
C ALA A 6 10.21 11.95 -16.49
N LEU A 7 10.62 11.84 -16.21
CA LEU A 7 10.28 10.90 -16.49
C LEU A 7 9.49 10.44 -16.04
N PHE A 8 9.37 10.99 -15.49
CA PHE A 8 8.46 10.57 -15.20
C PHE A 8 7.55 10.55 -15.47
N GLY A 9 7.66 10.92 -15.56
CA GLY A 9 6.73 11.01 -15.70
C GLY A 9 6.00 10.41 -16.19
N GLY A 10 6.05 10.25 -16.46
CA GLY A 10 5.40 9.66 -16.87
C GLY A 10 4.85 8.86 -16.58
N ARG A 11 4.83 8.81 -16.15
CA ARG A 11 4.31 8.15 -15.98
C ARG A 11 3.41 7.82 -15.88
N SER A 12 3.28 7.95 -15.59
CA SER A 12 2.36 7.65 -15.42
C SER A 12 1.31 7.37 -15.83
N SER A 13 1.25 7.25 -15.82
CA SER A 13 0.20 6.99 -16.36
C SER A 13 -0.60 5.89 -15.93
N LYS A 14 -0.60 5.47 -14.81
CA LYS A 14 -1.49 4.54 -14.32
C LYS A 14 -2.55 5.26 -13.65
N PRO A 15 -3.60 5.57 -14.34
CA PRO A 15 -4.59 6.47 -13.80
C PRO A 15 -5.35 5.88 -12.65
N ALA A 16 -5.38 4.60 -12.55
CA ALA A 16 -6.26 4.02 -11.60
C ALA A 16 -5.71 3.89 -10.22
N GLU A 17 -4.43 3.93 -10.08
CA GLU A 17 -3.88 3.68 -8.79
C GLU A 17 -3.68 4.90 -7.98
N LYS A 18 -4.24 4.91 -6.79
CA LYS A 18 -4.13 6.00 -5.89
C LYS A 18 -3.52 5.48 -4.62
N VAL A 19 -2.36 5.96 -4.28
CA VAL A 19 -1.64 5.52 -3.10
C VAL A 19 -1.78 6.60 -2.04
N SER A 20 -2.19 6.22 -0.85
CA SER A 20 -2.36 7.18 0.22
C SER A 20 -1.01 7.63 0.74
N ASP A 21 -1.04 8.65 1.59
CA ASP A 21 0.16 9.11 2.26
C ASP A 21 0.70 7.99 3.13
N PRO A 22 2.02 7.89 3.24
CA PRO A 22 2.60 6.83 4.06
C PRO A 22 2.26 7.02 5.53
N VAL A 23 2.02 5.90 6.20
CA VAL A 23 1.69 5.88 7.62
C VAL A 23 2.74 5.05 8.32
N GLU A 24 3.38 5.64 9.32
CA GLU A 24 4.37 4.91 10.11
C GLU A 24 3.72 4.13 11.22
N TYR A 25 4.16 2.88 11.40
CA TYR A 25 3.63 2.05 12.46
C TYR A 25 4.71 1.08 12.93
N LYS A 26 5.17 1.25 14.15
CA LYS A 26 6.17 0.36 14.78
C LYS A 26 7.42 0.15 13.93
N GLY A 27 7.86 1.21 13.28
CA GLY A 27 9.04 1.14 12.45
C GLY A 27 8.80 0.68 11.03
N PHE A 28 7.57 0.37 10.69
CA PHE A 28 7.19 0.01 9.33
C PHE A 28 6.49 1.20 8.68
N VAL A 29 6.48 1.23 7.37
CA VAL A 29 5.75 2.24 6.62
C VAL A 29 4.65 1.53 5.84
N ILE A 30 3.41 1.98 6.03
CA ILE A 30 2.26 1.41 5.35
C ILE A 30 1.81 2.36 4.26
N ARG A 31 1.63 1.83 3.05
CA ARG A 31 1.09 2.60 1.94
C ARG A 31 -0.18 1.91 1.48
N ALA A 32 -1.32 2.49 1.83
CA ALA A 32 -2.60 1.92 1.43
C ALA A 32 -2.88 2.30 -0.01
N ALA A 33 -3.36 1.34 -0.79
CA ALA A 33 -3.64 1.57 -2.21
C ALA A 33 -4.87 0.78 -2.65
N PRO A 34 -6.03 1.07 -2.07
CA PRO A 34 -7.25 0.39 -2.50
C PRO A 34 -7.52 0.72 -3.96
N TYR A 35 -8.02 -0.24 -4.70
CA TYR A 35 -8.30 -0.01 -6.11
C TYR A 35 -9.70 -0.49 -6.47
N LYS A 36 -10.26 0.10 -7.50
CA LYS A 36 -11.61 -0.23 -7.92
C LYS A 36 -11.61 -1.57 -8.64
N ASN A 37 -12.50 -2.45 -8.21
CA ASN A 37 -12.60 -3.77 -8.80
C ASN A 37 -13.74 -3.83 -9.82
N ASP A 38 -14.00 -5.02 -10.36
CA ASP A 38 -15.02 -5.22 -11.40
C ASP A 38 -16.41 -4.82 -10.97
N LYS A 39 -16.67 -4.84 -9.69
CA LYS A 39 -18.00 -4.54 -9.17
C LYS A 39 -18.13 -3.09 -8.72
N ALA A 40 -17.19 -2.26 -9.13
CA ALA A 40 -17.18 -0.85 -8.77
C ALA A 40 -17.03 -0.63 -7.27
N HIS A 41 -16.45 -1.58 -6.58
CA HIS A 41 -16.10 -1.45 -5.17
C HIS A 41 -14.61 -1.26 -5.06
N TYR A 42 -14.15 -0.79 -3.91
CA TYR A 42 -12.72 -0.60 -3.67
C TYR A 42 -12.16 -1.79 -2.93
N GLN A 43 -11.27 -2.49 -3.59
CA GLN A 43 -10.62 -3.66 -3.05
C GLN A 43 -9.56 -3.25 -2.04
N THR A 44 -9.48 -3.96 -0.91
CA THR A 44 -8.48 -3.69 0.10
C THR A 44 -7.11 -4.14 -0.39
N ALA A 45 -6.18 -3.20 -0.44
CA ALA A 45 -4.83 -3.51 -0.95
C ALA A 45 -3.84 -2.48 -0.43
N GLY A 46 -2.59 -2.88 -0.29
CA GLY A 46 -1.57 -1.96 0.16
C GLY A 46 -0.20 -2.61 0.18
N MET A 47 0.73 -1.88 0.76
CA MET A 47 2.11 -2.31 0.83
C MET A 47 2.69 -1.94 2.18
N ILE A 48 3.50 -2.83 2.74
CA ILE A 48 4.21 -2.58 3.98
C ILE A 48 5.70 -2.59 3.66
N GLU A 49 6.40 -1.55 4.10
CA GLU A 49 7.82 -1.39 3.81
C GLU A 49 8.61 -1.23 5.09
N ARG A 50 9.86 -1.64 5.04
CA ARG A 50 10.77 -1.41 6.13
C ARG A 50 12.20 -1.57 5.64
N GLU A 51 13.10 -0.75 6.16
CA GLU A 51 14.50 -0.88 5.84
C GLU A 51 15.15 -1.75 6.92
N ILE A 52 15.78 -2.84 6.50
CA ILE A 52 16.44 -3.78 7.41
C ILE A 52 17.88 -3.92 6.95
N ASP A 53 18.82 -3.59 7.84
CA ASP A 53 20.26 -3.67 7.52
C ASP A 53 20.61 -2.92 6.25
N GLY A 54 20.00 -1.77 6.06
CA GLY A 54 20.27 -0.95 4.90
C GLY A 54 19.58 -1.38 3.63
N VAL A 55 18.76 -2.41 3.70
CA VAL A 55 18.04 -2.92 2.54
C VAL A 55 16.56 -2.67 2.70
N ARG A 56 15.95 -2.08 1.68
CA ARG A 56 14.53 -1.79 1.72
C ARG A 56 13.74 -3.04 1.36
N LYS A 57 12.88 -3.43 2.27
CA LYS A 57 12.01 -4.60 2.07
C LYS A 57 10.58 -4.14 1.85
N GLU A 58 9.87 -4.86 1.01
CA GLU A 58 8.49 -4.55 0.69
C GLU A 58 7.64 -5.80 0.71
N HIS A 59 6.41 -5.63 1.17
CA HIS A 59 5.44 -6.72 1.16
C HIS A 59 4.11 -6.16 0.68
N ARG A 60 3.62 -6.66 -0.44
CA ARG A 60 2.32 -6.25 -0.97
C ARG A 60 1.26 -7.19 -0.45
N PHE A 61 0.10 -6.64 -0.17
CA PHE A 61 -1.01 -7.49 0.24
C PHE A 61 -2.29 -7.03 -0.44
N ILE A 62 -3.12 -8.01 -0.77
CA ILE A 62 -4.44 -7.78 -1.36
C ILE A 62 -5.39 -8.69 -0.61
N ARG A 63 -6.48 -8.11 -0.10
CA ARG A 63 -7.45 -8.87 0.66
C ARG A 63 -8.71 -9.07 -0.16
N ALA A 64 -9.50 -10.05 0.22
CA ALA A 64 -10.76 -10.32 -0.48
C ALA A 64 -11.81 -9.26 -0.20
N ASP A 65 -11.65 -8.52 0.88
CA ASP A 65 -12.63 -7.54 1.29
C ASP A 65 -12.68 -6.35 0.33
N SER A 66 -13.87 -5.85 0.07
CA SER A 66 -14.00 -4.65 -0.73
C SER A 66 -15.16 -3.83 -0.18
N TYR A 67 -15.16 -2.55 -0.52
CA TYR A 67 -16.11 -1.59 0.02
C TYR A 67 -16.59 -0.64 -1.06
N ALA A 68 -17.80 -0.17 -0.92
CA ALA A 68 -18.34 0.79 -1.88
C ALA A 68 -17.63 2.13 -1.81
N SER A 69 -17.10 2.47 -0.65
CA SER A 69 -16.45 3.74 -0.40
C SER A 69 -14.93 3.60 -0.35
N TYR A 70 -14.25 4.50 -1.04
CA TYR A 70 -12.78 4.52 -0.99
C TYR A 70 -12.30 4.74 0.44
N GLU A 71 -12.99 5.62 1.17
CA GLU A 71 -12.59 5.93 2.54
C GLU A 71 -12.67 4.73 3.45
N ASP A 72 -13.72 3.93 3.28
CA ASP A 72 -13.87 2.72 4.09
C ASP A 72 -12.78 1.73 3.75
N ALA A 73 -12.50 1.56 2.47
CA ALA A 73 -11.45 0.64 2.03
C ALA A 73 -10.10 1.10 2.56
N LEU A 74 -9.86 2.41 2.56
CA LEU A 74 -8.61 2.96 3.07
C LEU A 74 -8.44 2.65 4.55
N THR A 75 -9.48 2.92 5.33
CA THR A 75 -9.44 2.66 6.77
C THR A 75 -9.19 1.19 7.06
N PHE A 76 -9.90 0.33 6.35
CA PHE A 76 -9.75 -1.10 6.57
C PHE A 76 -8.37 -1.59 6.14
N THR A 77 -7.84 -1.03 5.06
CA THR A 77 -6.51 -1.40 4.59
C THR A 77 -5.45 -1.07 5.66
N LEU A 78 -5.55 0.11 6.24
CA LEU A 78 -4.60 0.51 7.27
C LEU A 78 -4.70 -0.38 8.49
N ASN A 79 -5.92 -0.70 8.89
CA ASN A 79 -6.11 -1.59 10.05
C ASN A 79 -5.57 -2.98 9.78
N LYS A 80 -5.78 -3.48 8.56
CA LYS A 80 -5.29 -4.80 8.20
C LYS A 80 -3.76 -4.82 8.20
N ALA A 81 -3.14 -3.76 7.69
CA ALA A 81 -1.69 -3.68 7.66
C ALA A 81 -1.12 -3.70 9.08
N ARG A 82 -1.74 -2.94 9.99
CA ARG A 82 -1.29 -2.93 11.37
C ARG A 82 -1.41 -4.31 12.00
N GLN A 83 -2.48 -5.01 11.68
CA GLN A 83 -2.69 -6.35 12.19
C GLN A 83 -1.62 -7.31 11.68
N ILE A 84 -1.28 -7.22 10.41
CA ILE A 84 -0.23 -8.05 9.83
C ILE A 84 1.10 -7.79 10.53
N ILE A 85 1.41 -6.52 10.76
CA ILE A 85 2.65 -6.14 11.43
C ILE A 85 2.67 -6.69 12.86
N ASP A 86 1.56 -6.54 13.58
CA ASP A 86 1.48 -7.01 14.95
C ASP A 86 1.66 -8.52 15.07
N LEU A 87 1.16 -9.24 14.09
CA LEU A 87 1.22 -10.69 14.13
C LEU A 87 2.55 -11.25 13.63
N GLN A 88 3.16 -10.63 12.65
CA GLN A 88 4.31 -11.22 11.97
C GLN A 88 5.59 -10.41 12.06
N GLY A 89 5.50 -9.11 12.22
CA GLY A 89 6.69 -8.27 12.25
C GLY A 89 7.53 -8.48 11.00
N ASP A 90 8.83 -8.57 11.17
CA ASP A 90 9.76 -8.70 10.03
C ASP A 90 9.55 -9.98 9.23
N ARG A 91 8.84 -10.94 9.77
CA ARG A 91 8.62 -12.20 9.06
C ARG A 91 7.78 -12.03 7.82
N ILE A 92 7.08 -10.92 7.68
CA ILE A 92 6.29 -10.70 6.47
C ILE A 92 7.18 -10.59 5.23
N PHE A 93 8.46 -10.33 5.41
CA PHE A 93 9.40 -10.19 4.29
C PHE A 93 10.15 -11.48 3.97
N GLU A 94 9.90 -12.55 4.70
CA GLU A 94 10.60 -13.82 4.49
C GLU A 94 9.96 -14.69 3.42
#